data_1a5638f7d3716d4d898c868ccc2d2d49
#
_entry.id   1a5638f7d3716d4d898c868ccc2d2d49
#
_cell.length_a   1.000
_cell.length_b   1.000
_cell.length_c   1.000
_cell.angle_alpha   90.00
_cell.angle_beta   90.00
_cell.angle_gamma   90.00
#
_symmetry.space_group_name_H-M   'P 1'
#
loop_
_entity.id
_entity.type
_entity.pdbx_description
1 polymer ?
#
loop_
_entity_poly.entity_id
_entity_poly.type
_entity_poly.pdbx_seq_one_letter_code
_entity_poly.pdbx_strand_id
1 'polypeptide(L)'
;MSKLNKAYIPFRGYYSSPFCRWQGSLANENAIVLGATTANRWFKHRKIDPTVIDYLYFGYTVVQHHIFYGHTWAAAMVVEGKKDVPALLVSQACTTAVTCIYLAATNIELGAYQTGFALVSDRCSNGPHICWANPLGPGGELESENPVMDNFNRDPWPGLKMIQTAENVAKEIGATKEECDAVALRRYQQYQDSLANDRAFQKRYMFPVEVKTGKKETKLIDQDEGIIHTTAEGLAKLAPVEPGGVHSFGAQTHPADGNIGMIVTTREKAKELSEDPKVEIQILSYGFARAKKGFMAQAPVPAAVMALRDAGIGVKDLKAVKTHNPFAVNDINLSRKLGIDLNWMNNYGSSMIYGHPQGPTSGRLIAELIEEVVMLGGGYGLWAGCAAGDTGAAMVFKIG
;
A
#
# COMPACT_ATOMS: atom_id res chain seq x y z
N MET A 1 18.06 -0.55 -12.43
CA MET A 1 17.28 -1.57 -13.17
C MET A 1 16.97 -1.03 -14.55
N SER A 2 16.57 -1.85 -15.52
CA SER A 2 16.22 -1.36 -16.85
C SER A 2 14.77 -0.88 -16.91
N LYS A 3 14.47 -0.05 -17.91
CA LYS A 3 13.11 0.37 -18.25
C LYS A 3 12.26 -0.85 -18.61
N LEU A 4 11.02 -0.91 -18.14
CA LEU A 4 10.02 -1.90 -18.52
C LEU A 4 9.28 -1.42 -19.77
N ASN A 5 9.02 -2.31 -20.70
CA ASN A 5 8.43 -1.96 -21.99
C ASN A 5 7.13 -2.72 -22.32
N LYS A 6 6.90 -3.89 -21.69
CA LYS A 6 5.81 -4.82 -22.03
C LYS A 6 4.74 -4.93 -20.94
N ALA A 7 4.99 -4.38 -19.75
CA ALA A 7 4.10 -4.53 -18.61
C ALA A 7 3.07 -3.40 -18.52
N TYR A 8 1.81 -3.76 -18.55
CA TYR A 8 0.66 -2.84 -18.53
C TYR A 8 -0.34 -3.27 -17.46
N ILE A 9 -1.16 -2.31 -17.01
CA ILE A 9 -2.30 -2.53 -16.14
C ILE A 9 -3.55 -2.19 -16.95
N PRO A 10 -4.58 -3.07 -17.04
CA PRO A 10 -5.85 -2.70 -17.65
C PRO A 10 -6.47 -1.53 -16.89
N PHE A 11 -7.03 -0.55 -17.57
CA PHE A 11 -7.73 0.53 -16.88
C PHE A 11 -8.89 -0.04 -16.07
N ARG A 12 -8.91 0.27 -14.77
CA ARG A 12 -9.77 -0.34 -13.76
C ARG A 12 -9.64 -1.87 -13.67
N GLY A 13 -8.48 -2.42 -14.07
CA GLY A 13 -8.05 -3.79 -13.79
C GLY A 13 -7.50 -3.94 -12.37
N TYR A 14 -7.98 -3.13 -11.44
CA TYR A 14 -7.56 -3.05 -10.05
C TYR A 14 -8.71 -2.67 -9.13
N TYR A 15 -8.54 -2.94 -7.84
CA TYR A 15 -9.40 -2.43 -6.79
C TYR A 15 -8.62 -2.26 -5.48
N SER A 16 -9.12 -1.42 -4.59
CA SER A 16 -8.82 -1.43 -3.17
C SER A 16 -10.11 -1.67 -2.39
N SER A 17 -10.07 -2.51 -1.36
CA SER A 17 -11.12 -2.47 -0.36
C SER A 17 -11.11 -1.13 0.37
N PRO A 18 -12.18 -0.73 1.08
CA PRO A 18 -12.05 0.20 2.19
C PRO A 18 -10.95 -0.24 3.14
N PHE A 19 -10.23 0.69 3.76
CA PHE A 19 -9.36 0.39 4.86
C PHE A 19 -10.12 0.61 6.16
N CYS A 20 -10.19 -0.45 6.96
CA CYS A 20 -10.90 -0.44 8.22
C CYS A 20 -9.94 -0.26 9.38
N ARG A 21 -10.28 0.60 10.32
CA ARG A 21 -9.45 0.90 11.48
C ARG A 21 -9.10 -0.35 12.28
N TRP A 22 -8.05 -0.26 13.07
CA TRP A 22 -7.74 -1.25 14.11
C TRP A 22 -8.98 -1.58 14.94
N GLN A 23 -9.27 -2.88 15.11
CA GLN A 23 -10.48 -3.39 15.78
C GLN A 23 -11.80 -2.90 15.16
N GLY A 24 -11.78 -2.58 13.86
CA GLY A 24 -12.96 -2.22 13.08
C GLY A 24 -13.68 -3.43 12.48
N SER A 25 -14.42 -3.17 11.41
CA SER A 25 -15.31 -4.16 10.78
C SER A 25 -14.58 -5.40 10.23
N LEU A 26 -13.30 -5.34 9.92
CA LEU A 26 -12.51 -6.47 9.40
C LEU A 26 -11.72 -7.24 10.47
N ALA A 27 -11.79 -6.83 11.73
CA ALA A 27 -10.91 -7.31 12.79
C ALA A 27 -10.92 -8.84 13.01
N ASN A 28 -12.02 -9.50 12.70
CA ASN A 28 -12.19 -10.95 12.92
C ASN A 28 -12.09 -11.79 11.64
N GLU A 29 -11.81 -11.14 10.50
CA GLU A 29 -11.72 -11.85 9.24
C GLU A 29 -10.34 -12.53 9.08
N ASN A 30 -10.29 -13.66 8.37
CA ASN A 30 -9.04 -14.21 7.88
C ASN A 30 -8.65 -13.43 6.62
N ALA A 31 -7.51 -12.74 6.63
CA ALA A 31 -7.11 -11.86 5.53
C ALA A 31 -6.98 -12.59 4.18
N ILE A 32 -6.58 -13.88 4.18
CA ILE A 32 -6.43 -14.65 2.94
C ILE A 32 -7.81 -14.94 2.34
N VAL A 33 -8.74 -15.42 3.16
CA VAL A 33 -10.14 -15.70 2.74
C VAL A 33 -10.80 -14.41 2.27
N LEU A 34 -10.64 -13.33 3.04
CA LEU A 34 -11.22 -12.03 2.72
C LEU A 34 -10.69 -11.49 1.38
N GLY A 35 -9.38 -11.53 1.17
CA GLY A 35 -8.75 -11.10 -0.08
C GLY A 35 -9.25 -11.92 -1.27
N ALA A 36 -9.25 -13.25 -1.16
CA ALA A 36 -9.69 -14.14 -2.24
C ALA A 36 -11.19 -13.97 -2.58
N THR A 37 -12.05 -13.89 -1.57
CA THR A 37 -13.50 -13.69 -1.78
C THR A 37 -13.83 -12.31 -2.32
N THR A 38 -13.10 -11.26 -1.88
CA THR A 38 -13.25 -9.92 -2.44
C THR A 38 -12.81 -9.90 -3.91
N ALA A 39 -11.68 -10.53 -4.24
CA ALA A 39 -11.20 -10.66 -5.62
C ALA A 39 -12.22 -11.36 -6.51
N ASN A 40 -12.79 -12.48 -6.07
CA ASN A 40 -13.83 -13.21 -6.82
C ASN A 40 -15.06 -12.34 -7.11
N ARG A 41 -15.54 -11.62 -6.10
CA ARG A 41 -16.68 -10.69 -6.28
C ARG A 41 -16.32 -9.56 -7.25
N TRP A 42 -15.10 -9.04 -7.17
CA TRP A 42 -14.62 -7.99 -8.06
C TRP A 42 -14.48 -8.50 -9.50
N PHE A 43 -13.90 -9.67 -9.75
CA PHE A 43 -13.84 -10.30 -11.08
C PHE A 43 -15.23 -10.47 -11.70
N LYS A 44 -16.18 -10.95 -10.90
CA LYS A 44 -17.58 -11.09 -11.33
C LYS A 44 -18.22 -9.73 -11.66
N HIS A 45 -17.99 -8.72 -10.83
CA HIS A 45 -18.47 -7.35 -11.07
C HIS A 45 -17.89 -6.78 -12.37
N ARG A 46 -16.60 -6.97 -12.61
CA ARG A 46 -15.90 -6.52 -13.81
C ARG A 46 -16.22 -7.38 -15.04
N LYS A 47 -16.93 -8.50 -14.89
CA LYS A 47 -17.18 -9.49 -15.94
C LYS A 47 -15.89 -10.02 -16.58
N ILE A 48 -14.83 -10.14 -15.79
CA ILE A 48 -13.54 -10.73 -16.21
C ILE A 48 -13.52 -12.17 -15.69
N ASP A 49 -13.25 -13.14 -16.58
CA ASP A 49 -13.04 -14.52 -16.15
C ASP A 49 -11.68 -14.64 -15.45
N PRO A 50 -11.63 -15.05 -14.17
CA PRO A 50 -10.36 -15.14 -13.43
C PRO A 50 -9.38 -16.18 -14.04
N THR A 51 -9.83 -17.06 -14.93
CA THR A 51 -8.94 -18.00 -15.65
C THR A 51 -7.96 -17.32 -16.60
N VAL A 52 -8.10 -16.02 -16.85
CA VAL A 52 -7.07 -15.22 -17.58
C VAL A 52 -5.77 -15.08 -16.78
N ILE A 53 -5.81 -15.31 -15.46
CA ILE A 53 -4.62 -15.24 -14.61
C ILE A 53 -3.72 -16.44 -14.89
N ASP A 54 -2.45 -16.18 -15.20
CA ASP A 54 -1.42 -17.21 -15.38
C ASP A 54 -0.59 -17.40 -14.10
N TYR A 55 -0.45 -16.36 -13.27
CA TYR A 55 0.33 -16.40 -12.05
C TYR A 55 -0.26 -15.45 -10.99
N LEU A 56 -0.35 -15.91 -9.74
CA LEU A 56 -0.82 -15.08 -8.62
C LEU A 56 0.35 -14.71 -7.69
N TYR A 57 0.53 -13.42 -7.46
CA TYR A 57 1.43 -12.88 -6.43
C TYR A 57 0.61 -12.52 -5.21
N PHE A 58 0.67 -13.38 -4.21
CA PHE A 58 -0.04 -13.15 -2.97
C PHE A 58 0.85 -12.42 -1.97
N GLY A 59 0.40 -11.27 -1.47
CA GLY A 59 1.12 -10.48 -0.49
C GLY A 59 0.43 -10.45 0.87
N TYR A 60 1.17 -10.69 1.93
CA TYR A 60 0.77 -10.38 3.30
C TYR A 60 2.00 -10.13 4.17
N THR A 61 1.80 -9.41 5.27
CA THR A 61 2.84 -9.14 6.27
C THR A 61 2.47 -9.64 7.66
N VAL A 62 1.18 -9.91 7.88
CA VAL A 62 0.65 -10.39 9.16
C VAL A 62 0.19 -11.83 9.03
N VAL A 63 0.79 -12.71 9.82
CA VAL A 63 0.46 -14.15 9.85
C VAL A 63 -1.03 -14.35 10.16
N GLN A 64 -1.66 -15.27 9.47
CA GLN A 64 -3.07 -15.63 9.60
C GLN A 64 -3.22 -17.11 9.95
N HIS A 65 -4.41 -17.54 10.38
CA HIS A 65 -4.72 -18.95 10.52
C HIS A 65 -4.58 -19.70 9.18
N HIS A 66 -4.01 -20.91 9.24
CA HIS A 66 -3.83 -21.80 8.09
C HIS A 66 -2.89 -21.24 7.01
N ILE A 67 -1.94 -20.38 7.40
CA ILE A 67 -1.05 -19.68 6.48
C ILE A 67 0.00 -20.57 5.82
N PHE A 68 0.21 -21.80 6.26
CA PHE A 68 1.34 -22.65 5.83
C PHE A 68 1.56 -22.65 4.30
N TYR A 69 0.48 -22.64 3.50
CA TYR A 69 0.52 -22.50 2.04
C TYR A 69 -0.59 -21.56 1.54
N GLY A 70 -0.83 -20.50 2.25
CA GLY A 70 -1.96 -19.57 2.05
C GLY A 70 -2.05 -19.00 0.65
N HIS A 71 -0.91 -18.74 0.01
CA HIS A 71 -0.86 -18.24 -1.37
C HIS A 71 -1.42 -19.23 -2.40
N THR A 72 -1.18 -20.53 -2.24
CA THR A 72 -1.68 -21.54 -3.20
C THR A 72 -3.17 -21.77 -3.06
N TRP A 73 -3.70 -21.88 -1.83
CA TRP A 73 -5.15 -22.03 -1.67
C TRP A 73 -5.91 -20.72 -1.93
N ALA A 74 -5.27 -19.53 -1.73
CA ALA A 74 -5.84 -18.28 -2.21
C ALA A 74 -5.99 -18.27 -3.73
N ALA A 75 -4.97 -18.76 -4.47
CA ALA A 75 -5.07 -18.91 -5.93
C ALA A 75 -6.20 -19.85 -6.34
N ALA A 76 -6.31 -21.01 -5.68
CA ALA A 76 -7.41 -21.96 -5.93
C ALA A 76 -8.79 -21.34 -5.67
N MET A 77 -8.92 -20.51 -4.63
CA MET A 77 -10.15 -19.78 -4.34
C MET A 77 -10.47 -18.73 -5.42
N VAL A 78 -9.47 -17.97 -5.89
CA VAL A 78 -9.67 -16.91 -6.89
C VAL A 78 -10.15 -17.46 -8.22
N VAL A 79 -9.58 -18.58 -8.68
CA VAL A 79 -9.98 -19.22 -9.95
C VAL A 79 -11.03 -20.31 -9.76
N GLU A 80 -11.51 -20.53 -8.52
CA GLU A 80 -12.49 -21.57 -8.17
C GLU A 80 -12.11 -22.98 -8.67
N GLY A 81 -10.81 -23.31 -8.67
CA GLY A 81 -10.29 -24.58 -9.16
C GLY A 81 -10.43 -24.82 -10.67
N LYS A 82 -10.80 -23.81 -11.45
CA LYS A 82 -11.00 -23.92 -12.91
C LYS A 82 -9.70 -23.97 -13.69
N LYS A 83 -8.59 -23.55 -13.10
CA LYS A 83 -7.27 -23.53 -13.73
C LYS A 83 -6.19 -23.71 -12.65
N ASP A 84 -5.16 -24.45 -12.99
CA ASP A 84 -3.95 -24.55 -12.16
C ASP A 84 -3.15 -23.25 -12.30
N VAL A 85 -3.21 -22.42 -11.26
CA VAL A 85 -2.50 -21.15 -11.21
C VAL A 85 -1.41 -21.24 -10.14
N PRO A 86 -0.13 -21.19 -10.54
CA PRO A 86 0.95 -21.11 -9.59
C PRO A 86 0.89 -19.80 -8.80
N ALA A 87 1.31 -19.84 -7.56
CA ALA A 87 1.30 -18.69 -6.70
C ALA A 87 2.62 -18.53 -5.93
N LEU A 88 3.02 -17.29 -5.71
CA LEU A 88 4.18 -16.92 -4.91
C LEU A 88 3.75 -16.03 -3.75
N LEU A 89 4.27 -16.33 -2.56
CA LEU A 89 4.12 -15.46 -1.41
C LEU A 89 5.18 -14.37 -1.44
N VAL A 90 4.74 -13.12 -1.25
CA VAL A 90 5.60 -11.94 -1.15
C VAL A 90 5.35 -11.25 0.18
N SER A 91 6.42 -10.95 0.92
CA SER A 91 6.36 -10.13 2.11
C SER A 91 7.52 -9.13 2.10
N GLN A 92 7.19 -7.84 2.03
CA GLN A 92 8.14 -6.73 2.03
C GLN A 92 7.59 -5.52 2.79
N ALA A 93 7.02 -5.79 3.96
CA ALA A 93 6.38 -4.79 4.82
C ALA A 93 5.47 -3.85 4.00
N CYS A 94 5.57 -2.53 4.20
CA CYS A 94 4.70 -1.53 3.57
C CYS A 94 4.80 -1.46 2.02
N THR A 95 5.85 -2.05 1.42
CA THR A 95 6.06 -2.08 -0.05
C THR A 95 5.66 -3.42 -0.68
N THR A 96 4.94 -4.29 0.04
CA THR A 96 4.56 -5.62 -0.45
C THR A 96 3.76 -5.55 -1.76
N ALA A 97 2.73 -4.71 -1.86
CA ALA A 97 1.91 -4.66 -3.08
C ALA A 97 2.69 -4.15 -4.30
N VAL A 98 3.49 -3.08 -4.15
CA VAL A 98 4.32 -2.61 -5.28
C VAL A 98 5.34 -3.65 -5.70
N THR A 99 5.85 -4.46 -4.76
CA THR A 99 6.77 -5.57 -5.07
C THR A 99 6.06 -6.70 -5.81
N CYS A 100 4.82 -7.06 -5.44
CA CYS A 100 3.99 -7.99 -6.20
C CYS A 100 3.78 -7.51 -7.64
N ILE A 101 3.43 -6.23 -7.81
CA ILE A 101 3.24 -5.59 -9.12
C ILE A 101 4.54 -5.63 -9.93
N TYR A 102 5.67 -5.32 -9.31
CA TYR A 102 6.99 -5.36 -9.96
C TYR A 102 7.39 -6.77 -10.41
N LEU A 103 7.18 -7.78 -9.57
CA LEU A 103 7.46 -9.18 -9.91
C LEU A 103 6.59 -9.65 -11.07
N ALA A 104 5.30 -9.31 -11.07
CA ALA A 104 4.41 -9.58 -12.19
C ALA A 104 4.91 -8.89 -13.47
N ALA A 105 5.25 -7.60 -13.40
CA ALA A 105 5.78 -6.85 -14.54
C ALA A 105 7.07 -7.45 -15.09
N THR A 106 8.00 -7.84 -14.21
CA THR A 106 9.28 -8.45 -14.61
C THR A 106 9.08 -9.76 -15.36
N ASN A 107 8.17 -10.62 -14.91
CA ASN A 107 7.91 -11.90 -15.57
C ASN A 107 7.20 -11.72 -16.92
N ILE A 108 6.37 -10.67 -17.08
CA ILE A 108 5.80 -10.29 -18.38
C ILE A 108 6.89 -9.78 -19.33
N GLU A 109 7.82 -8.94 -18.85
CA GLU A 109 8.98 -8.51 -19.64
C GLU A 109 9.81 -9.69 -20.17
N LEU A 110 10.00 -10.71 -19.35
CA LEU A 110 10.72 -11.94 -19.71
C LEU A 110 9.91 -12.88 -20.61
N GLY A 111 8.61 -12.63 -20.79
CA GLY A 111 7.72 -13.52 -21.56
C GLY A 111 7.40 -14.85 -20.87
N ALA A 112 7.56 -14.92 -19.53
CA ALA A 112 7.28 -16.14 -18.78
C ALA A 112 5.79 -16.49 -18.75
N TYR A 113 4.92 -15.48 -18.79
CA TYR A 113 3.45 -15.58 -18.91
C TYR A 113 2.89 -14.22 -19.37
N GLN A 114 1.57 -14.17 -19.63
CA GLN A 114 0.91 -12.97 -20.15
C GLN A 114 0.21 -12.16 -19.06
N THR A 115 -0.33 -12.79 -18.02
CA THR A 115 -1.16 -12.12 -17.01
C THR A 115 -0.80 -12.57 -15.61
N GLY A 116 -0.30 -11.63 -14.81
CA GLY A 116 -0.13 -11.78 -13.36
C GLY A 116 -1.24 -11.06 -12.60
N PHE A 117 -1.58 -11.57 -11.42
CA PHE A 117 -2.48 -10.91 -10.49
C PHE A 117 -1.81 -10.69 -9.14
N ALA A 118 -1.63 -9.43 -8.77
CA ALA A 118 -1.19 -9.05 -7.44
C ALA A 118 -2.42 -8.97 -6.52
N LEU A 119 -2.52 -9.90 -5.57
CA LEU A 119 -3.54 -9.92 -4.51
C LEU A 119 -2.83 -9.73 -3.18
N VAL A 120 -3.10 -8.62 -2.51
CA VAL A 120 -2.45 -8.31 -1.23
C VAL A 120 -3.51 -8.05 -0.17
N SER A 121 -3.40 -8.74 0.95
CA SER A 121 -4.42 -8.69 2.00
C SER A 121 -3.80 -8.84 3.37
N ASP A 122 -4.00 -7.85 4.22
CA ASP A 122 -3.53 -7.85 5.59
C ASP A 122 -4.65 -7.48 6.57
N ARG A 123 -4.65 -8.16 7.68
CA ARG A 123 -5.42 -7.83 8.87
C ARG A 123 -4.44 -7.63 10.01
N CYS A 124 -4.20 -6.36 10.36
CA CYS A 124 -3.37 -5.98 11.50
C CYS A 124 -4.09 -6.20 12.84
N SER A 125 -5.41 -6.01 12.85
CA SER A 125 -6.25 -6.28 14.02
C SER A 125 -6.15 -7.73 14.45
N ASN A 126 -6.14 -7.98 15.78
CA ASN A 126 -6.10 -9.34 16.31
C ASN A 126 -5.01 -10.20 15.66
N GLY A 127 -3.84 -9.61 15.41
CA GLY A 127 -2.67 -10.34 14.93
C GLY A 127 -2.36 -11.51 15.87
N PRO A 128 -1.74 -12.60 15.40
CA PRO A 128 -1.48 -13.73 16.26
C PRO A 128 -0.49 -13.36 17.37
N HIS A 129 -0.61 -14.06 18.50
CA HIS A 129 0.50 -14.23 19.41
C HIS A 129 1.22 -15.54 19.04
N ILE A 130 2.49 -15.43 18.67
CA ILE A 130 3.34 -16.56 18.33
C ILE A 130 4.15 -16.89 19.58
N CYS A 131 4.13 -18.16 20.00
CA CYS A 131 4.92 -18.62 21.11
C CYS A 131 6.15 -19.37 20.59
N TRP A 132 7.32 -18.87 20.92
CA TRP A 132 8.61 -19.48 20.59
C TRP A 132 9.14 -20.29 21.77
N ALA A 133 9.68 -21.47 21.50
CA ALA A 133 10.41 -22.20 22.51
C ALA A 133 11.70 -21.44 22.84
N ASN A 134 11.94 -21.18 24.12
CA ASN A 134 13.20 -20.59 24.60
C ASN A 134 13.94 -21.59 25.46
N PRO A 135 14.70 -22.54 24.86
CA PRO A 135 15.38 -23.61 25.60
C PRO A 135 16.52 -23.09 26.48
N LEU A 136 17.00 -21.87 26.27
CA LEU A 136 18.05 -21.21 27.06
C LEU A 136 17.45 -20.29 28.14
N GLY A 137 16.15 -20.11 28.15
CA GLY A 137 15.46 -19.29 29.15
C GLY A 137 15.30 -20.04 30.49
N PRO A 138 15.18 -19.30 31.61
CA PRO A 138 14.94 -19.89 32.91
C PRO A 138 13.66 -20.75 32.92
N GLY A 139 13.76 -21.98 33.40
CA GLY A 139 12.58 -22.87 33.52
C GLY A 139 11.92 -23.32 32.20
N GLY A 140 12.55 -23.10 31.04
CA GLY A 140 11.98 -23.45 29.74
C GLY A 140 10.75 -22.59 29.33
N GLU A 141 10.73 -21.37 29.76
CA GLU A 141 9.65 -20.40 29.43
C GLU A 141 9.46 -20.24 27.92
N LEU A 142 8.21 -19.94 27.54
CA LEU A 142 7.90 -19.57 26.16
C LEU A 142 8.10 -18.06 25.98
N GLU A 143 8.67 -17.67 24.85
CA GLU A 143 8.74 -16.30 24.41
C GLU A 143 7.51 -16.00 23.51
N SER A 144 6.72 -14.99 23.88
CA SER A 144 5.55 -14.58 23.11
C SER A 144 5.89 -13.38 22.23
N GLU A 145 5.48 -13.42 20.97
CA GLU A 145 5.63 -12.33 20.00
C GLU A 145 4.28 -11.96 19.40
N ASN A 146 3.97 -10.65 19.36
CA ASN A 146 2.95 -10.07 18.51
C ASN A 146 3.63 -9.48 17.27
N PRO A 147 3.59 -10.14 16.10
CA PRO A 147 4.38 -9.71 14.93
C PRO A 147 4.09 -8.29 14.44
N VAL A 148 2.91 -7.74 14.74
CA VAL A 148 2.55 -6.36 14.36
C VAL A 148 3.11 -5.36 15.38
N MET A 149 2.69 -5.51 16.64
CA MET A 149 2.96 -4.50 17.68
C MET A 149 4.42 -4.51 18.12
N ASP A 150 5.03 -5.68 18.19
CA ASP A 150 6.42 -5.79 18.63
C ASP A 150 7.37 -5.23 17.59
N ASN A 151 7.09 -5.43 16.28
CA ASN A 151 7.89 -4.83 15.21
C ASN A 151 7.66 -3.32 15.08
N PHE A 152 6.48 -2.79 15.42
CA PHE A 152 6.29 -1.33 15.50
C PHE A 152 7.08 -0.71 16.66
N ASN A 153 7.15 -1.44 17.78
CA ASN A 153 7.87 -1.00 18.97
C ASN A 153 9.39 -1.22 18.87
N ARG A 154 9.82 -2.17 18.04
CA ARG A 154 11.24 -2.45 17.84
C ARG A 154 11.46 -3.15 16.51
N ASP A 155 11.73 -2.38 15.45
CA ASP A 155 12.21 -2.95 14.18
C ASP A 155 13.49 -3.75 14.42
N PRO A 156 13.55 -5.04 14.06
CA PRO A 156 14.71 -5.90 14.35
C PRO A 156 16.02 -5.39 13.75
N TRP A 157 15.96 -4.65 12.64
CA TRP A 157 17.15 -4.14 11.96
C TRP A 157 17.79 -2.95 12.68
N PRO A 158 17.10 -1.80 12.87
CA PRO A 158 17.67 -0.68 13.58
C PRO A 158 17.64 -0.87 15.12
N GLY A 159 16.76 -1.70 15.64
CA GLY A 159 16.52 -1.85 17.08
C GLY A 159 15.76 -0.67 17.68
N LEU A 160 15.03 0.08 16.86
CA LEU A 160 14.30 1.30 17.21
C LEU A 160 12.79 1.13 16.97
N LYS A 161 11.97 1.90 17.67
CA LYS A 161 10.57 2.06 17.32
C LYS A 161 10.44 2.70 15.94
N MET A 162 9.38 2.39 15.20
CA MET A 162 9.14 2.99 13.87
C MET A 162 9.13 4.53 13.94
N ILE A 163 8.48 5.11 14.94
CA ILE A 163 8.45 6.56 15.13
C ILE A 163 9.85 7.15 15.39
N GLN A 164 10.73 6.45 16.10
CA GLN A 164 12.09 6.93 16.35
C GLN A 164 12.91 7.04 15.06
N THR A 165 12.65 6.16 14.07
CA THR A 165 13.29 6.28 12.75
C THR A 165 12.83 7.54 12.01
N ALA A 166 11.58 7.96 12.19
CA ALA A 166 11.03 9.20 11.65
C ALA A 166 11.60 10.44 12.38
N GLU A 167 11.69 10.39 13.71
CA GLU A 167 12.28 11.48 14.51
C GLU A 167 13.77 11.69 14.18
N ASN A 168 14.52 10.63 13.90
CA ASN A 168 15.90 10.76 13.42
C ASN A 168 15.98 11.56 12.11
N VAL A 169 15.08 11.31 11.18
CA VAL A 169 15.03 12.05 9.91
C VAL A 169 14.57 13.49 10.16
N ALA A 170 13.53 13.70 10.98
CA ALA A 170 13.05 15.05 11.31
C ALA A 170 14.15 15.90 11.92
N LYS A 171 14.91 15.35 12.86
CA LYS A 171 16.06 16.03 13.47
C LYS A 171 17.15 16.37 12.45
N GLU A 172 17.46 15.44 11.55
CA GLU A 172 18.52 15.66 10.55
C GLU A 172 18.17 16.77 9.56
N ILE A 173 16.90 16.83 9.12
CA ILE A 173 16.45 17.85 8.16
C ILE A 173 15.92 19.12 8.81
N GLY A 174 15.89 19.21 10.15
CA GLY A 174 15.36 20.34 10.90
C GLY A 174 13.86 20.55 10.69
N ALA A 175 13.08 19.47 10.55
CA ALA A 175 11.63 19.55 10.48
C ALA A 175 11.04 19.91 11.87
N THR A 176 9.98 20.71 11.88
CA THR A 176 9.31 21.14 13.13
C THR A 176 7.97 20.43 13.32
N LYS A 177 7.42 20.53 14.53
CA LYS A 177 6.08 20.00 14.82
C LYS A 177 5.03 20.72 13.98
N GLU A 178 5.15 22.02 13.81
CA GLU A 178 4.21 22.85 13.03
C GLU A 178 4.21 22.42 11.56
N GLU A 179 5.36 22.10 10.98
CA GLU A 179 5.44 21.54 9.63
C GLU A 179 4.77 20.16 9.53
N CYS A 180 5.00 19.28 10.51
CA CYS A 180 4.36 17.97 10.57
C CYS A 180 2.83 18.08 10.70
N ASP A 181 2.35 18.98 11.55
CA ASP A 181 0.93 19.26 11.74
C ASP A 181 0.30 19.85 10.45
N ALA A 182 1.00 20.76 9.77
CA ALA A 182 0.54 21.33 8.51
C ALA A 182 0.39 20.25 7.41
N VAL A 183 1.33 19.31 7.33
CA VAL A 183 1.21 18.14 6.43
C VAL A 183 -0.01 17.30 6.79
N ALA A 184 -0.20 16.95 8.06
CA ALA A 184 -1.34 16.17 8.52
C ALA A 184 -2.68 16.84 8.17
N LEU A 185 -2.81 18.13 8.44
CA LEU A 185 -3.99 18.91 8.10
C LEU A 185 -4.24 18.92 6.58
N ARG A 186 -3.19 19.13 5.78
CA ARG A 186 -3.29 19.13 4.32
C ARG A 186 -3.75 17.77 3.80
N ARG A 187 -3.21 16.66 4.30
CA ARG A 187 -3.62 15.30 3.90
C ARG A 187 -5.07 15.01 4.27
N TYR A 188 -5.51 15.49 5.43
CA TYR A 188 -6.92 15.40 5.81
C TYR A 188 -7.83 16.17 4.85
N GLN A 189 -7.49 17.41 4.48
CA GLN A 189 -8.25 18.20 3.52
C GLN A 189 -8.33 17.49 2.15
N GLN A 190 -7.21 16.95 1.67
CA GLN A 190 -7.17 16.19 0.42
C GLN A 190 -8.01 14.90 0.49
N TYR A 191 -8.08 14.26 1.66
CA TYR A 191 -8.99 13.13 1.85
C TYR A 191 -10.46 13.58 1.77
N GLN A 192 -10.80 14.75 2.32
CA GLN A 192 -12.17 15.30 2.17
C GLN A 192 -12.52 15.55 0.69
N ASP A 193 -11.55 15.97 -0.13
CA ASP A 193 -11.76 16.12 -1.58
C ASP A 193 -12.15 14.78 -2.24
N SER A 194 -11.64 13.65 -1.74
CA SER A 194 -12.01 12.31 -2.23
C SER A 194 -13.47 11.92 -1.95
N LEU A 195 -14.08 12.55 -0.94
CA LEU A 195 -15.46 12.33 -0.53
C LEU A 195 -16.46 13.21 -1.29
N ALA A 196 -15.97 14.20 -2.03
CA ALA A 196 -16.82 15.10 -2.82
C ALA A 196 -17.69 14.33 -3.83
N ASN A 197 -18.86 14.88 -4.15
CA ASN A 197 -19.80 14.33 -5.12
C ASN A 197 -20.12 12.85 -4.84
N ASP A 198 -20.51 12.55 -3.62
CA ASP A 198 -20.84 11.20 -3.16
C ASP A 198 -19.69 10.21 -3.39
N ARG A 199 -18.52 10.59 -2.95
CA ARG A 199 -17.28 9.78 -3.05
C ARG A 199 -16.91 9.43 -4.51
N ALA A 200 -17.15 10.33 -5.45
CA ALA A 200 -16.95 10.07 -6.87
C ALA A 200 -15.54 9.59 -7.20
N PHE A 201 -14.50 10.13 -6.52
CA PHE A 201 -13.14 9.68 -6.71
C PHE A 201 -12.93 8.25 -6.14
N GLN A 202 -13.36 7.99 -4.91
CA GLN A 202 -13.19 6.67 -4.28
C GLN A 202 -13.91 5.57 -5.04
N LYS A 203 -15.11 5.82 -5.54
CA LYS A 203 -15.91 4.87 -6.33
C LYS A 203 -15.25 4.43 -7.64
N ARG A 204 -14.19 5.10 -8.08
CA ARG A 204 -13.43 4.72 -9.29
C ARG A 204 -12.57 3.48 -9.06
N TYR A 205 -12.12 3.24 -7.83
CA TYR A 205 -11.20 2.14 -7.50
C TYR A 205 -11.60 1.35 -6.25
N MET A 206 -12.44 1.91 -5.38
CA MET A 206 -12.83 1.23 -4.13
C MET A 206 -13.91 0.20 -4.39
N PHE A 207 -13.66 -1.03 -3.97
CA PHE A 207 -14.62 -2.14 -4.09
C PHE A 207 -15.03 -2.63 -2.70
N PRO A 208 -16.35 -2.74 -2.44
CA PRO A 208 -16.86 -3.07 -1.11
C PRO A 208 -16.55 -4.51 -0.70
N VAL A 209 -16.33 -4.70 0.59
CA VAL A 209 -16.07 -6.00 1.22
C VAL A 209 -17.33 -6.51 1.89
N GLU A 210 -17.61 -7.80 1.79
CA GLU A 210 -18.66 -8.48 2.56
C GLU A 210 -18.06 -9.15 3.78
N VAL A 211 -18.59 -8.84 4.95
CA VAL A 211 -18.22 -9.48 6.22
C VAL A 211 -19.43 -10.21 6.82
N LYS A 212 -19.20 -11.36 7.41
CA LYS A 212 -20.24 -12.12 8.10
C LYS A 212 -20.47 -11.55 9.49
N THR A 213 -21.67 -11.08 9.79
CA THR A 213 -22.06 -10.58 11.11
C THR A 213 -22.84 -11.61 11.94
N GLY A 214 -23.23 -12.73 11.33
CA GLY A 214 -23.97 -13.81 11.95
C GLY A 214 -23.99 -15.07 11.08
N LYS A 215 -24.78 -16.07 11.45
CA LYS A 215 -24.87 -17.34 10.69
C LYS A 215 -25.41 -17.16 9.27
N LYS A 216 -26.26 -16.15 9.03
CA LYS A 216 -26.91 -15.87 7.73
C LYS A 216 -26.86 -14.40 7.33
N GLU A 217 -26.26 -13.55 8.16
CA GLU A 217 -26.22 -12.11 7.93
C GLU A 217 -24.85 -11.70 7.41
N THR A 218 -24.86 -10.87 6.39
CA THR A 218 -23.67 -10.23 5.85
C THR A 218 -23.83 -8.71 5.89
N LYS A 219 -22.77 -8.01 6.19
CA LYS A 219 -22.67 -6.53 6.12
C LYS A 219 -21.75 -6.17 4.99
N LEU A 220 -22.16 -5.21 4.18
CA LEU A 220 -21.30 -4.61 3.15
C LEU A 220 -20.55 -3.43 3.76
N ILE A 221 -19.22 -3.46 3.67
CA ILE A 221 -18.34 -2.37 4.06
C ILE A 221 -17.85 -1.71 2.78
N ASP A 222 -18.25 -0.48 2.56
CA ASP A 222 -18.00 0.27 1.31
C ASP A 222 -17.29 1.61 1.52
N GLN A 223 -16.91 1.92 2.76
CA GLN A 223 -16.24 3.16 3.16
C GLN A 223 -15.10 2.89 4.13
N ASP A 224 -14.07 3.76 4.07
CA ASP A 224 -12.98 3.74 5.05
C ASP A 224 -13.51 3.97 6.47
N GLU A 225 -12.89 3.30 7.44
CA GLU A 225 -13.18 3.46 8.85
C GLU A 225 -11.99 4.08 9.60
N GLY A 226 -12.27 4.84 10.65
CA GLY A 226 -11.23 5.40 11.52
C GLY A 226 -10.68 6.74 11.05
N ILE A 227 -11.39 7.43 10.17
CA ILE A 227 -11.03 8.78 9.76
C ILE A 227 -11.30 9.74 10.92
N ILE A 228 -10.24 10.36 11.43
CA ILE A 228 -10.31 11.29 12.55
C ILE A 228 -10.49 12.71 12.01
N HIS A 229 -11.54 13.40 12.48
CA HIS A 229 -11.71 14.81 12.16
C HIS A 229 -10.52 15.62 12.66
N THR A 230 -9.82 16.27 11.73
CA THR A 230 -8.54 16.93 11.98
C THR A 230 -8.66 18.44 11.76
N THR A 231 -8.27 19.22 12.74
CA THR A 231 -8.21 20.69 12.67
C THR A 231 -6.83 21.18 13.10
N ALA A 232 -6.46 22.41 12.70
CA ALA A 232 -5.20 23.03 13.10
C ALA A 232 -5.09 23.17 14.62
N GLU A 233 -6.18 23.60 15.28
CA GLU A 233 -6.23 23.76 16.74
C GLU A 233 -6.15 22.43 17.47
N GLY A 234 -6.74 21.37 16.89
CA GLY A 234 -6.66 20.01 17.42
C GLY A 234 -5.23 19.49 17.39
N LEU A 235 -4.56 19.61 16.25
CA LEU A 235 -3.17 19.19 16.06
C LEU A 235 -2.20 19.96 16.98
N ALA A 236 -2.36 21.28 17.10
CA ALA A 236 -1.51 22.11 17.94
C ALA A 236 -1.54 21.69 19.42
N LYS A 237 -2.66 21.14 19.91
CA LYS A 237 -2.82 20.66 21.30
C LYS A 237 -2.19 19.29 21.56
N LEU A 238 -1.90 18.51 20.50
CA LEU A 238 -1.30 17.18 20.66
C LEU A 238 0.19 17.31 20.98
N ALA A 239 0.62 16.64 22.04
CA ALA A 239 2.04 16.49 22.33
C ALA A 239 2.71 15.52 21.35
N PRO A 240 4.02 15.66 21.08
CA PRO A 240 4.80 14.64 20.40
C PRO A 240 4.73 13.31 21.13
N VAL A 241 4.73 12.19 20.36
CA VAL A 241 4.70 10.83 20.91
C VAL A 241 6.01 10.46 21.61
N GLU A 242 7.15 10.85 21.03
CA GLU A 242 8.46 10.69 21.65
C GLU A 242 8.87 11.98 22.35
N PRO A 243 9.48 11.91 23.55
CA PRO A 243 9.97 13.09 24.24
C PRO A 243 10.98 13.88 23.38
N GLY A 244 10.71 15.17 23.17
CA GLY A 244 11.53 16.05 22.32
C GLY A 244 11.40 15.79 20.82
N GLY A 245 10.46 14.95 20.40
CA GLY A 245 10.12 14.70 19.01
C GLY A 245 9.21 15.77 18.41
N VAL A 246 8.86 15.58 17.13
CA VAL A 246 7.99 16.51 16.37
C VAL A 246 6.70 15.85 15.88
N HIS A 247 6.59 14.52 15.90
CA HIS A 247 5.38 13.81 15.45
C HIS A 247 4.42 13.58 16.61
N SER A 248 3.23 14.14 16.50
CA SER A 248 2.09 13.79 17.34
C SER A 248 1.32 12.59 16.76
N PHE A 249 0.34 12.07 17.49
CA PHE A 249 -0.58 11.04 16.94
C PHE A 249 -1.32 11.51 15.68
N GLY A 250 -1.55 12.82 15.51
CA GLY A 250 -2.17 13.37 14.31
C GLY A 250 -1.25 13.41 13.08
N ALA A 251 0.07 13.37 13.28
CA ALA A 251 1.08 13.48 12.23
C ALA A 251 1.68 12.12 11.83
N GLN A 252 1.01 11.03 12.16
CA GLN A 252 1.37 9.66 11.80
C GLN A 252 0.15 8.84 11.39
N THR A 253 0.40 7.76 10.63
CA THR A 253 -0.62 6.79 10.27
C THR A 253 -1.06 5.93 11.47
N HIS A 254 -2.13 5.19 11.29
CA HIS A 254 -2.60 4.20 12.27
C HIS A 254 -2.75 2.82 11.60
N PRO A 255 -2.66 1.71 12.37
CA PRO A 255 -2.91 0.37 11.84
C PRO A 255 -4.33 0.24 11.31
N ALA A 256 -4.48 -0.49 10.22
CA ALA A 256 -5.76 -0.77 9.58
C ALA A 256 -5.78 -2.20 9.01
N ASP A 257 -6.94 -2.61 8.51
CA ASP A 257 -7.17 -3.89 7.83
C ASP A 257 -7.68 -3.61 6.42
N GLY A 258 -7.29 -4.41 5.42
CA GLY A 258 -7.76 -4.22 4.06
C GLY A 258 -7.07 -5.13 3.03
N ASN A 259 -7.54 -5.05 1.80
CA ASN A 259 -6.96 -5.79 0.68
C ASN A 259 -7.01 -4.99 -0.62
N ILE A 260 -6.18 -5.39 -1.57
CA ILE A 260 -6.16 -4.88 -2.94
C ILE A 260 -6.00 -6.03 -3.94
N GLY A 261 -6.49 -5.82 -5.16
CA GLY A 261 -6.17 -6.65 -6.31
C GLY A 261 -5.77 -5.80 -7.50
N MET A 262 -4.78 -6.25 -8.28
CA MET A 262 -4.32 -5.56 -9.48
C MET A 262 -3.84 -6.55 -10.54
N ILE A 263 -4.39 -6.46 -11.74
CA ILE A 263 -3.94 -7.21 -12.91
C ILE A 263 -2.74 -6.48 -13.53
N VAL A 264 -1.68 -7.24 -13.82
CA VAL A 264 -0.52 -6.78 -14.61
C VAL A 264 -0.39 -7.73 -15.80
N THR A 265 -0.32 -7.19 -17.01
CA THR A 265 -0.40 -8.02 -18.23
C THR A 265 0.32 -7.38 -19.42
N THR A 266 0.29 -8.03 -20.59
CA THR A 266 0.78 -7.46 -21.84
C THR A 266 -0.11 -6.32 -22.32
N ARG A 267 0.38 -5.49 -23.25
CA ARG A 267 -0.36 -4.33 -23.78
C ARG A 267 -1.69 -4.72 -24.42
N GLU A 268 -1.66 -5.77 -25.25
CA GLU A 268 -2.83 -6.27 -25.97
C GLU A 268 -3.88 -6.79 -25.01
N LYS A 269 -3.46 -7.60 -24.04
CA LYS A 269 -4.37 -8.15 -23.03
C LYS A 269 -4.89 -7.06 -22.09
N ALA A 270 -4.09 -6.04 -21.80
CA ALA A 270 -4.54 -4.89 -21.02
C ALA A 270 -5.70 -4.15 -21.71
N LYS A 271 -5.63 -3.95 -23.02
CA LYS A 271 -6.74 -3.35 -23.81
C LYS A 271 -7.99 -4.21 -23.78
N GLU A 272 -7.85 -5.51 -23.90
CA GLU A 272 -8.98 -6.47 -23.86
C GLU A 272 -9.71 -6.44 -22.52
N LEU A 273 -8.96 -6.37 -21.42
CA LEU A 273 -9.49 -6.40 -20.04
C LEU A 273 -9.88 -5.03 -19.50
N SER A 274 -9.57 -3.96 -20.21
CA SER A 274 -9.79 -2.58 -19.81
C SER A 274 -11.28 -2.20 -19.84
N GLU A 275 -11.72 -1.33 -18.93
CA GLU A 275 -13.05 -0.72 -18.99
C GLU A 275 -13.13 0.32 -20.13
N ASP A 276 -12.02 1.01 -20.38
CA ASP A 276 -11.85 1.87 -21.56
C ASP A 276 -10.51 1.52 -22.24
N PRO A 277 -10.52 0.84 -23.40
CA PRO A 277 -9.30 0.42 -24.10
C PRO A 277 -8.48 1.59 -24.67
N LYS A 278 -8.98 2.82 -24.63
CA LYS A 278 -8.23 4.02 -25.02
C LYS A 278 -7.28 4.48 -23.95
N VAL A 279 -7.52 4.11 -22.68
CA VAL A 279 -6.65 4.43 -21.56
C VAL A 279 -5.59 3.36 -21.43
N GLU A 280 -4.34 3.68 -21.74
CA GLU A 280 -3.19 2.80 -21.58
C GLU A 280 -2.43 3.13 -20.29
N ILE A 281 -2.12 2.14 -19.48
CA ILE A 281 -1.37 2.29 -18.24
C ILE A 281 -0.14 1.39 -18.32
N GLN A 282 1.01 1.98 -18.61
CA GLN A 282 2.29 1.29 -18.69
C GLN A 282 3.09 1.45 -17.41
N ILE A 283 3.64 0.36 -16.89
CA ILE A 283 4.64 0.39 -15.82
C ILE A 283 5.99 0.65 -16.50
N LEU A 284 6.64 1.78 -16.18
CA LEU A 284 7.90 2.15 -16.83
C LEU A 284 9.14 1.69 -16.09
N SER A 285 9.13 1.76 -14.78
CA SER A 285 10.32 1.48 -13.98
C SER A 285 9.99 1.22 -12.52
N TYR A 286 10.92 0.58 -11.84
CA TYR A 286 10.89 0.34 -10.40
C TYR A 286 12.25 0.69 -9.80
N GLY A 287 12.25 1.40 -8.68
CA GLY A 287 13.41 1.69 -7.87
C GLY A 287 13.27 1.09 -6.48
N PHE A 288 14.36 0.57 -5.94
CA PHE A 288 14.44 0.08 -4.57
C PHE A 288 15.75 0.56 -3.93
N ALA A 289 15.66 1.07 -2.71
CA ALA A 289 16.82 1.57 -1.99
C ALA A 289 16.71 1.27 -0.50
N ARG A 290 17.85 1.36 0.19
CA ARG A 290 17.94 1.32 1.64
C ARG A 290 18.58 2.61 2.14
N ALA A 291 18.01 3.19 3.18
CA ALA A 291 18.58 4.32 3.91
C ALA A 291 19.63 3.83 4.93
N LYS A 292 20.33 4.76 5.56
CA LYS A 292 21.17 4.45 6.70
C LYS A 292 20.33 3.93 7.87
N LYS A 293 20.95 3.12 8.72
CA LYS A 293 20.27 2.45 9.84
C LYS A 293 19.54 3.42 10.75
N GLY A 294 18.23 3.20 10.94
CA GLY A 294 17.36 4.06 11.75
C GLY A 294 16.87 5.33 11.07
N PHE A 295 16.87 5.38 9.72
CA PHE A 295 16.43 6.56 8.94
C PHE A 295 15.43 6.19 7.84
N MET A 296 14.44 5.39 8.17
CA MET A 296 13.48 4.78 7.24
C MET A 296 12.86 5.80 6.27
N ALA A 297 12.45 6.99 6.75
CA ALA A 297 11.79 8.01 5.95
C ALA A 297 12.69 8.65 4.85
N GLN A 298 13.99 8.35 4.83
CA GLN A 298 14.90 8.78 3.74
C GLN A 298 14.88 7.85 2.53
N ALA A 299 14.54 6.57 2.71
CA ALA A 299 14.66 5.54 1.68
C ALA A 299 13.82 5.78 0.41
N PRO A 300 12.62 6.40 0.44
CA PRO A 300 11.86 6.73 -0.76
C PRO A 300 12.59 7.65 -1.74
N VAL A 301 13.45 8.55 -1.26
CA VAL A 301 14.17 9.52 -2.10
C VAL A 301 15.10 8.83 -3.11
N PRO A 302 16.10 8.03 -2.70
CA PRO A 302 16.97 7.34 -3.65
C PRO A 302 16.20 6.32 -4.52
N ALA A 303 15.13 5.71 -4.00
CA ALA A 303 14.28 4.83 -4.79
C ALA A 303 13.56 5.59 -5.91
N ALA A 304 13.00 6.78 -5.62
CA ALA A 304 12.35 7.64 -6.61
C ALA A 304 13.36 8.15 -7.67
N VAL A 305 14.53 8.60 -7.25
CA VAL A 305 15.60 9.02 -8.17
C VAL A 305 15.98 7.87 -9.13
N MET A 306 16.12 6.66 -8.63
CA MET A 306 16.39 5.48 -9.45
C MET A 306 15.25 5.21 -10.44
N ALA A 307 13.99 5.23 -9.98
CA ALA A 307 12.84 4.97 -10.84
C ALA A 307 12.68 6.03 -11.92
N LEU A 308 12.82 7.31 -11.60
CA LEU A 308 12.76 8.43 -12.57
C LEU A 308 13.87 8.32 -13.61
N ARG A 309 15.09 8.08 -13.18
CA ARG A 309 16.25 7.88 -14.08
C ARG A 309 15.99 6.73 -15.06
N ASP A 310 15.54 5.59 -14.56
CA ASP A 310 15.32 4.38 -15.37
C ASP A 310 14.11 4.55 -16.31
N ALA A 311 13.11 5.36 -15.93
CA ALA A 311 12.01 5.78 -16.80
C ALA A 311 12.46 6.80 -17.89
N GLY A 312 13.59 7.48 -17.70
CA GLY A 312 14.09 8.52 -18.58
C GLY A 312 13.33 9.85 -18.48
N ILE A 313 12.77 10.15 -17.29
CA ILE A 313 12.01 11.38 -17.02
C ILE A 313 12.52 12.10 -15.77
N GLY A 314 12.16 13.36 -15.63
CA GLY A 314 12.43 14.17 -14.45
C GLY A 314 11.16 14.46 -13.63
N VAL A 315 11.35 15.04 -12.44
CA VAL A 315 10.24 15.45 -11.56
C VAL A 315 9.26 16.40 -12.25
N LYS A 316 9.74 17.30 -13.11
CA LYS A 316 8.93 18.27 -13.86
C LYS A 316 7.97 17.64 -14.87
N ASP A 317 8.22 16.40 -15.26
CA ASP A 317 7.39 15.68 -16.23
C ASP A 317 6.20 14.97 -15.57
N LEU A 318 6.19 14.90 -14.23
CA LEU A 318 5.14 14.23 -13.46
C LEU A 318 3.84 15.05 -13.46
N LYS A 319 2.72 14.34 -13.53
CA LYS A 319 1.36 14.89 -13.38
C LYS A 319 0.80 14.69 -11.98
N ALA A 320 1.19 13.61 -11.31
CA ALA A 320 0.79 13.33 -9.94
C ALA A 320 1.87 12.53 -9.20
N VAL A 321 1.91 12.70 -7.87
CA VAL A 321 2.78 11.96 -6.95
C VAL A 321 1.97 11.45 -5.78
N LYS A 322 2.02 10.15 -5.55
CA LYS A 322 1.48 9.49 -4.37
C LYS A 322 2.57 8.90 -3.51
N THR A 323 2.47 9.08 -2.21
CA THR A 323 3.45 8.54 -1.27
C THR A 323 2.80 7.68 -0.20
N HIS A 324 3.48 6.62 0.21
CA HIS A 324 3.23 6.04 1.51
C HIS A 324 3.95 6.89 2.56
N ASN A 325 3.17 7.56 3.39
CA ASN A 325 3.62 8.52 4.36
C ASN A 325 3.17 8.16 5.79
N PRO A 326 3.77 7.11 6.40
CA PRO A 326 3.41 6.71 7.75
C PRO A 326 3.66 7.82 8.78
N PHE A 327 4.57 8.74 8.49
CA PHE A 327 4.88 9.93 9.27
C PHE A 327 4.96 11.15 8.37
N ALA A 328 4.61 12.32 8.89
CA ALA A 328 4.63 13.57 8.12
C ALA A 328 6.01 13.88 7.50
N VAL A 329 7.07 13.53 8.20
CA VAL A 329 8.45 13.72 7.72
C VAL A 329 8.77 12.98 6.43
N ASN A 330 8.05 11.89 6.11
CA ASN A 330 8.23 11.19 4.84
C ASN A 330 7.98 12.14 3.65
N ASP A 331 6.88 12.86 3.70
CA ASP A 331 6.51 13.83 2.66
C ASP A 331 7.42 15.05 2.69
N ILE A 332 7.74 15.58 3.87
CA ILE A 332 8.64 16.74 4.04
C ILE A 332 10.01 16.42 3.44
N ASN A 333 10.58 15.26 3.77
CA ASN A 333 11.89 14.85 3.26
C ASN A 333 11.87 14.64 1.74
N LEU A 334 10.87 13.94 1.21
CA LEU A 334 10.74 13.71 -0.24
C LEU A 334 10.59 15.04 -1.00
N SER A 335 9.70 15.93 -0.51
CA SER A 335 9.48 17.27 -1.06
C SER A 335 10.77 18.07 -1.12
N ARG A 336 11.49 18.19 -0.02
CA ARG A 336 12.74 18.98 0.06
C ARG A 336 13.85 18.41 -0.83
N LYS A 337 13.98 17.08 -0.91
CA LYS A 337 15.04 16.41 -1.65
C LYS A 337 14.80 16.38 -3.16
N LEU A 338 13.54 16.28 -3.60
CA LEU A 338 13.18 16.21 -5.02
C LEU A 338 12.62 17.53 -5.58
N GLY A 339 12.41 18.55 -4.74
CA GLY A 339 11.82 19.82 -5.17
C GLY A 339 10.35 19.71 -5.57
N ILE A 340 9.59 18.81 -4.93
CA ILE A 340 8.16 18.61 -5.18
C ILE A 340 7.36 19.43 -4.17
N ASP A 341 6.35 20.19 -4.62
CA ASP A 341 5.47 20.90 -3.71
C ASP A 341 4.65 19.93 -2.85
N LEU A 342 4.76 20.07 -1.53
CA LEU A 342 4.01 19.29 -0.55
C LEU A 342 2.50 19.34 -0.76
N ASN A 343 1.98 20.48 -1.21
CA ASN A 343 0.54 20.67 -1.42
C ASN A 343 0.03 19.95 -2.67
N TRP A 344 0.91 19.66 -3.60
CA TRP A 344 0.60 18.98 -4.84
C TRP A 344 0.65 17.44 -4.74
N MET A 345 1.38 16.91 -3.74
CA MET A 345 1.46 15.48 -3.47
C MET A 345 0.20 14.96 -2.77
N ASN A 346 -0.14 13.69 -3.01
CA ASN A 346 -1.20 12.97 -2.30
C ASN A 346 -2.61 13.59 -2.40
N ASN A 347 -2.96 14.18 -3.55
CA ASN A 347 -4.34 14.60 -3.79
C ASN A 347 -5.31 13.43 -3.54
N TYR A 348 -6.50 13.73 -3.04
CA TYR A 348 -7.50 12.75 -2.62
C TYR A 348 -7.11 11.88 -1.41
N GLY A 349 -6.05 12.24 -0.66
CA GLY A 349 -5.66 11.60 0.60
C GLY A 349 -4.47 10.67 0.51
N SER A 350 -4.12 10.10 1.65
CA SER A 350 -2.97 9.22 1.80
C SER A 350 -3.14 8.27 2.99
N SER A 351 -2.25 7.30 3.12
CA SER A 351 -2.23 6.34 4.23
C SER A 351 -2.13 6.96 5.62
N MET A 352 -1.63 8.18 5.74
CA MET A 352 -1.65 8.93 7.01
C MET A 352 -3.07 9.10 7.55
N ILE A 353 -4.06 9.26 6.67
CA ILE A 353 -5.45 9.58 7.05
C ILE A 353 -6.33 8.33 7.10
N TYR A 354 -6.31 7.50 6.05
CA TYR A 354 -7.20 6.34 5.98
C TYR A 354 -6.59 5.07 6.59
N GLY A 355 -5.40 5.17 7.19
CA GLY A 355 -4.76 4.06 7.87
C GLY A 355 -3.86 3.21 6.97
N HIS A 356 -3.21 2.25 7.61
CA HIS A 356 -2.13 1.48 7.01
C HIS A 356 -2.26 -0.02 7.32
N PRO A 357 -2.90 -0.80 6.44
CA PRO A 357 -2.95 -2.26 6.55
C PRO A 357 -1.65 -2.94 6.06
N GLN A 358 -0.51 -2.29 6.19
CA GLN A 358 0.80 -2.78 5.77
C GLN A 358 0.89 -3.07 4.26
N GLY A 359 0.84 -4.33 3.86
CA GLY A 359 1.04 -4.77 2.49
C GLY A 359 0.14 -4.11 1.45
N PRO A 360 -1.18 -3.99 1.64
CA PRO A 360 -2.12 -3.41 0.69
C PRO A 360 -1.90 -1.94 0.36
N THR A 361 -1.27 -1.17 1.25
CA THR A 361 -1.20 0.29 1.17
C THR A 361 -0.63 0.81 -0.14
N SER A 362 0.49 0.25 -0.59
CA SER A 362 1.12 0.69 -1.85
C SER A 362 0.24 0.43 -3.07
N GLY A 363 -0.53 -0.65 -3.07
CA GLY A 363 -1.45 -0.98 -4.17
C GLY A 363 -2.62 0.00 -4.26
N ARG A 364 -3.21 0.40 -3.11
CA ARG A 364 -4.26 1.44 -3.08
C ARG A 364 -3.75 2.78 -3.60
N LEU A 365 -2.60 3.22 -3.10
CA LEU A 365 -1.98 4.47 -3.54
C LEU A 365 -1.64 4.48 -5.04
N ILE A 366 -1.25 3.34 -5.61
CA ILE A 366 -1.04 3.18 -7.05
C ILE A 366 -2.37 3.28 -7.81
N ALA A 367 -3.44 2.66 -7.33
CA ALA A 367 -4.77 2.80 -7.94
C ALA A 367 -5.24 4.26 -7.92
N GLU A 368 -5.09 4.96 -6.79
CA GLU A 368 -5.38 6.39 -6.66
C GLU A 368 -4.54 7.25 -7.62
N LEU A 369 -3.24 6.94 -7.75
CA LEU A 369 -2.35 7.62 -8.70
C LEU A 369 -2.82 7.48 -10.13
N ILE A 370 -3.19 6.28 -10.54
CA ILE A 370 -3.69 5.99 -11.89
C ILE A 370 -4.95 6.80 -12.16
N GLU A 371 -5.93 6.75 -11.25
CA GLU A 371 -7.20 7.46 -11.42
C GLU A 371 -7.02 8.99 -11.46
N GLU A 372 -6.12 9.53 -10.63
CA GLU A 372 -5.78 10.96 -10.65
C GLU A 372 -5.17 11.38 -11.99
N VAL A 373 -4.18 10.63 -12.49
CA VAL A 373 -3.52 10.97 -13.76
C VAL A 373 -4.48 10.83 -14.94
N VAL A 374 -5.38 9.85 -14.94
CA VAL A 374 -6.45 9.73 -15.95
C VAL A 374 -7.37 10.96 -15.93
N MET A 375 -7.79 11.43 -14.75
CA MET A 375 -8.62 12.64 -14.61
C MET A 375 -7.91 13.90 -15.09
N LEU A 376 -6.58 13.95 -15.02
CA LEU A 376 -5.73 15.05 -15.52
C LEU A 376 -5.44 14.95 -17.03
N GLY A 377 -6.04 14.00 -17.73
CA GLY A 377 -5.87 13.82 -19.17
C GLY A 377 -4.61 13.05 -19.59
N GLY A 378 -4.04 12.27 -18.67
CA GLY A 378 -2.86 11.45 -18.92
C GLY A 378 -1.54 12.13 -18.57
N GLY A 379 -0.46 11.37 -18.63
CA GLY A 379 0.91 11.80 -18.31
C GLY A 379 1.69 10.79 -17.48
N TYR A 380 2.67 11.27 -16.73
CA TYR A 380 3.49 10.43 -15.86
C TYR A 380 3.05 10.54 -14.40
N GLY A 381 3.01 9.41 -13.72
CA GLY A 381 2.75 9.33 -12.29
C GLY A 381 3.91 8.66 -11.55
N LEU A 382 4.21 9.13 -10.34
CA LEU A 382 5.20 8.55 -9.43
C LEU A 382 4.50 8.08 -8.16
N TRP A 383 4.67 6.82 -7.82
CA TRP A 383 4.47 6.33 -6.47
C TRP A 383 5.82 6.13 -5.77
N ALA A 384 5.94 6.54 -4.49
CA ALA A 384 7.11 6.30 -3.65
C ALA A 384 6.71 6.03 -2.20
N GLY A 385 7.40 5.11 -1.52
CA GLY A 385 7.10 4.77 -0.14
C GLY A 385 8.24 4.09 0.59
N CYS A 386 8.27 4.25 1.91
CA CYS A 386 9.19 3.54 2.79
C CYS A 386 8.62 2.20 3.24
N ALA A 387 9.48 1.36 3.78
CA ALA A 387 9.12 0.13 4.46
C ALA A 387 10.09 -0.16 5.61
N ALA A 388 9.64 -0.95 6.58
CA ALA A 388 10.44 -1.42 7.70
C ALA A 388 11.78 -2.01 7.23
N GLY A 389 12.80 -1.97 8.09
CA GLY A 389 14.17 -2.33 7.74
C GLY A 389 14.90 -1.22 6.99
N ASP A 390 14.47 0.05 7.13
CA ASP A 390 15.04 1.23 6.48
C ASP A 390 15.06 1.16 4.95
N THR A 391 14.05 0.52 4.35
CA THR A 391 13.93 0.35 2.91
C THR A 391 12.90 1.30 2.29
N GLY A 392 12.96 1.47 0.99
CA GLY A 392 11.99 2.23 0.22
C GLY A 392 11.91 1.74 -1.22
N ALA A 393 10.74 1.90 -1.81
CA ALA A 393 10.51 1.60 -3.20
C ALA A 393 9.81 2.77 -3.91
N ALA A 394 9.93 2.80 -5.23
CA ALA A 394 9.23 3.74 -6.09
C ALA A 394 8.90 3.09 -7.42
N MET A 395 7.83 3.53 -8.05
CA MET A 395 7.41 3.04 -9.37
C MET A 395 6.88 4.21 -10.20
N VAL A 396 7.27 4.25 -11.48
CA VAL A 396 6.84 5.25 -12.44
C VAL A 396 5.90 4.63 -13.45
N PHE A 397 4.83 5.33 -13.74
CA PHE A 397 3.80 4.95 -14.71
C PHE A 397 3.69 5.98 -15.82
N LYS A 398 3.37 5.51 -17.04
CA LYS A 398 2.86 6.34 -18.13
C LYS A 398 1.41 5.98 -18.36
N ILE A 399 0.53 6.97 -18.33
CA ILE A 399 -0.92 6.82 -18.34
C ILE A 399 -1.48 7.76 -19.41
N GLY A 400 -2.39 7.26 -20.27
CA GLY A 400 -3.02 8.08 -21.28
C GLY A 400 -3.30 7.38 -22.59
#